data_0a41380737f57048f6a143ad7ad478cd
#
_entry.id   0a41380737f57048f6a143ad7ad478cd
#
_cell.length_a   1.000
_cell.length_b   1.000
_cell.length_c   1.000
_cell.angle_alpha   90.00
_cell.angle_beta   90.00
_cell.angle_gamma   90.00
#
_symmetry.space_group_name_H-M   'P 1'
#
loop_
_entity.id
_entity.type
_entity.pdbx_description
1 polymer ?
#
loop_
_entity_poly.entity_id
_entity_poly.type
_entity_poly.pdbx_seq_one_letter_code
_entity_poly.pdbx_strand_id
1 'polypeptide(L)'
;MKTYTYHTAHKVLLGDLHTPVSTYLKVRDLFPQSALMESSDYHGSENNRSFIAFNPIASISINHGTATMNFPDDTCVEKELGTNFTVEDAINGFLSCFSIEGEYSHYCGLYGYTTFNAVRYFEDIPVKDSHEPKNDAPEILYIVYKYLIVFNDFKSEMVLIEMQDSQEKSHIGEIEKAISNRNYTTYDFHPTGETTSTLTDEEHKANIRKGIAHCMRGDVFQVVLSRRFIQKFQGDDFKLYRALRSINPSPYLFYFDFGGFRIFGSSPETHCKIENGQATIDPIAGTTRRSGDKETDSQLTASLLADPKENAEHVMLVDLARNDLSRNCHNTHIEFFKEPQYYSHVIHLVSRVSGTLSETTNSVRTFIDTFPAGTLSGAPKVRAMQLISEIEPHNRGVYGGCIGFIGLNGALNQAITIRTFVSRNNELWFQAGGGITALSNEENELQEVNNKLGALKKAILLAEQL
;
A
#
# COMPACT_ATOMS: atom_id res chain seq x y z
N MET A 1 -4.75 -18.75 -23.60
CA MET A 1 -5.90 -18.41 -22.74
C MET A 1 -6.92 -17.63 -23.56
N LYS A 2 -8.21 -17.63 -23.18
CA LYS A 2 -9.25 -16.81 -23.82
C LYS A 2 -8.95 -15.32 -23.56
N THR A 3 -9.23 -14.47 -24.55
CA THR A 3 -9.12 -13.03 -24.40
C THR A 3 -10.51 -12.44 -24.15
N TYR A 4 -10.63 -11.60 -23.12
CA TYR A 4 -11.81 -10.85 -22.76
C TYR A 4 -11.63 -9.41 -23.24
N THR A 5 -12.47 -8.98 -24.17
CA THR A 5 -12.36 -7.65 -24.80
C THR A 5 -13.43 -6.75 -24.26
N TYR A 6 -13.01 -5.59 -23.74
CA TYR A 6 -13.88 -4.56 -23.18
C TYR A 6 -13.66 -3.23 -23.89
N HIS A 7 -14.66 -2.38 -23.82
CA HIS A 7 -14.53 -0.95 -24.08
C HIS A 7 -15.04 -0.16 -22.88
N THR A 8 -14.54 1.03 -22.70
CA THR A 8 -15.03 1.91 -21.62
C THR A 8 -16.27 2.65 -22.07
N ALA A 9 -17.40 2.45 -21.37
CA ALA A 9 -18.46 3.44 -21.33
C ALA A 9 -18.19 4.40 -20.16
N HIS A 10 -18.44 5.69 -20.34
CA HIS A 10 -18.17 6.66 -19.28
C HIS A 10 -19.21 7.79 -19.23
N LYS A 11 -19.31 8.45 -18.09
CA LYS A 11 -20.11 9.65 -17.89
C LYS A 11 -19.37 10.61 -16.98
N VAL A 12 -19.19 11.84 -17.47
CA VAL A 12 -18.60 12.94 -16.69
C VAL A 12 -19.72 13.69 -15.97
N LEU A 13 -19.53 13.91 -14.67
CA LEU A 13 -20.48 14.61 -13.79
C LEU A 13 -19.74 15.70 -13.01
N LEU A 14 -20.48 16.69 -12.50
CA LEU A 14 -19.95 17.60 -11.50
C LEU A 14 -19.75 16.86 -10.17
N GLY A 15 -18.55 16.98 -9.62
CA GLY A 15 -18.15 16.34 -8.37
C GLY A 15 -18.37 17.20 -7.11
N ASP A 16 -18.80 18.46 -7.25
CA ASP A 16 -18.90 19.46 -6.18
C ASP A 16 -19.85 19.09 -5.03
N LEU A 17 -20.86 18.26 -5.30
CA LEU A 17 -21.81 17.75 -4.30
C LEU A 17 -21.49 16.32 -3.83
N HIS A 18 -20.38 15.75 -4.26
CA HIS A 18 -19.96 14.39 -3.97
C HIS A 18 -18.56 14.38 -3.33
N THR A 19 -18.41 13.62 -2.27
CA THR A 19 -17.08 13.29 -1.74
C THR A 19 -16.78 11.82 -1.97
N PRO A 20 -15.51 11.41 -2.09
CA PRO A 20 -15.17 10.00 -2.23
C PRO A 20 -15.79 9.13 -1.11
N VAL A 21 -15.69 9.58 0.15
CA VAL A 21 -16.27 8.88 1.31
C VAL A 21 -17.80 8.78 1.23
N SER A 22 -18.50 9.86 0.94
CA SER A 22 -19.98 9.83 0.86
C SER A 22 -20.46 8.97 -0.30
N THR A 23 -19.75 8.98 -1.41
CA THR A 23 -20.07 8.15 -2.58
C THR A 23 -19.77 6.68 -2.32
N TYR A 24 -18.65 6.37 -1.65
CA TYR A 24 -18.32 5.01 -1.25
C TYR A 24 -19.38 4.40 -0.31
N LEU A 25 -19.88 5.16 0.67
CA LEU A 25 -20.97 4.75 1.55
C LEU A 25 -22.26 4.39 0.81
N LYS A 26 -22.50 4.99 -0.37
CA LYS A 26 -23.69 4.69 -1.18
C LYS A 26 -23.55 3.42 -2.02
N VAL A 27 -22.33 3.01 -2.36
CA VAL A 27 -22.09 1.85 -3.22
C VAL A 27 -21.67 0.61 -2.46
N ARG A 28 -20.99 0.72 -1.31
CA ARG A 28 -20.42 -0.42 -0.59
C ARG A 28 -21.43 -1.47 -0.14
N ASP A 29 -22.64 -1.04 0.26
CA ASP A 29 -23.70 -1.95 0.71
C ASP A 29 -24.42 -2.62 -0.47
N LEU A 30 -24.29 -2.05 -1.67
CA LEU A 30 -24.86 -2.60 -2.92
C LEU A 30 -23.86 -3.54 -3.62
N PHE A 31 -22.57 -3.26 -3.47
CA PHE A 31 -21.49 -3.97 -4.14
C PHE A 31 -20.45 -4.43 -3.11
N PRO A 32 -20.59 -5.64 -2.57
CA PRO A 32 -19.55 -6.23 -1.74
C PRO A 32 -18.25 -6.40 -2.54
N GLN A 33 -17.11 -6.39 -1.85
CA GLN A 33 -15.79 -6.37 -2.46
C GLN A 33 -15.57 -5.12 -3.31
N SER A 34 -15.32 -4.03 -2.65
CA SER A 34 -15.08 -2.73 -3.25
C SER A 34 -13.85 -2.06 -2.64
N ALA A 35 -13.34 -1.05 -3.29
CA ALA A 35 -12.17 -0.32 -2.85
C ALA A 35 -12.39 1.18 -2.94
N LEU A 36 -11.89 1.91 -1.95
CA LEU A 36 -11.75 3.36 -1.95
C LEU A 36 -10.26 3.69 -1.84
N MET A 37 -9.76 4.51 -2.75
CA MET A 37 -8.40 5.04 -2.74
C MET A 37 -8.47 6.55 -2.89
N GLU A 38 -7.86 7.27 -1.95
CA GLU A 38 -7.83 8.73 -1.97
C GLU A 38 -6.38 9.21 -1.92
N SER A 39 -6.11 10.38 -2.47
CA SER A 39 -4.85 11.08 -2.32
C SER A 39 -5.07 12.41 -1.61
N SER A 40 -4.25 12.71 -0.62
CA SER A 40 -4.21 14.00 0.04
C SER A 40 -2.86 14.68 -0.13
N ASP A 41 -2.23 14.51 -1.29
CA ASP A 41 -0.97 15.17 -1.62
C ASP A 41 -1.20 16.66 -1.88
N TYR A 42 -0.55 17.50 -1.07
CA TYR A 42 -0.66 18.96 -1.18
C TYR A 42 0.25 19.57 -2.26
N HIS A 43 1.21 18.79 -2.79
CA HIS A 43 2.20 19.29 -3.75
C HIS A 43 1.85 19.05 -5.22
N GLY A 44 0.85 18.23 -5.50
CA GLY A 44 0.42 17.85 -6.85
C GLY A 44 -1.08 17.96 -7.07
N SER A 45 -1.72 19.04 -6.60
CA SER A 45 -3.18 19.19 -6.59
C SER A 45 -3.88 18.94 -7.94
N GLU A 46 -3.24 19.28 -9.05
CA GLU A 46 -3.79 19.05 -10.40
C GLU A 46 -3.90 17.57 -10.77
N ASN A 47 -3.02 16.73 -10.23
CA ASN A 47 -2.93 15.30 -10.53
C ASN A 47 -3.52 14.40 -9.45
N ASN A 48 -4.00 14.97 -8.34
CA ASN A 48 -4.65 14.22 -7.29
C ASN A 48 -5.97 13.64 -7.79
N ARG A 49 -6.10 12.33 -7.62
CA ARG A 49 -7.29 11.57 -7.98
C ARG A 49 -7.68 10.68 -6.82
N SER A 50 -8.99 10.60 -6.59
CA SER A 50 -9.56 9.57 -5.72
C SER A 50 -10.35 8.60 -6.56
N PHE A 51 -10.34 7.33 -6.15
CA PHE A 51 -10.94 6.23 -6.91
C PHE A 51 -11.87 5.43 -6.03
N ILE A 52 -13.01 5.03 -6.57
CA ILE A 52 -13.84 3.97 -6.02
C ILE A 52 -13.93 2.89 -7.08
N ALA A 53 -13.56 1.66 -6.73
CA ALA A 53 -13.64 0.49 -7.60
C ALA A 53 -14.61 -0.52 -6.99
N PHE A 54 -15.54 -1.05 -7.78
CA PHE A 54 -16.56 -1.97 -7.29
C PHE A 54 -17.11 -2.90 -8.37
N ASN A 55 -17.81 -3.94 -7.94
CA ASN A 55 -18.30 -5.04 -8.78
C ASN A 55 -17.16 -5.84 -9.44
N PRO A 56 -16.51 -6.76 -8.70
CA PRO A 56 -15.46 -7.61 -9.22
C PRO A 56 -15.94 -8.45 -10.42
N ILE A 57 -15.11 -8.53 -11.48
CA ILE A 57 -15.38 -9.37 -12.64
C ILE A 57 -14.30 -10.45 -12.84
N ALA A 58 -13.13 -10.25 -12.27
CA ALA A 58 -12.04 -11.22 -12.32
C ALA A 58 -11.08 -10.99 -11.16
N SER A 59 -10.31 -12.00 -10.80
CA SER A 59 -9.30 -11.89 -9.76
C SER A 59 -8.15 -12.85 -9.97
N ILE A 60 -6.97 -12.47 -9.49
CA ILE A 60 -5.82 -13.34 -9.33
C ILE A 60 -5.38 -13.32 -7.88
N SER A 61 -5.23 -14.49 -7.28
CA SER A 61 -4.66 -14.65 -5.95
C SER A 61 -3.52 -15.66 -5.97
N ILE A 62 -2.52 -15.42 -5.11
CA ILE A 62 -1.43 -16.36 -4.88
C ILE A 62 -1.37 -16.63 -3.39
N ASN A 63 -1.42 -17.90 -3.03
CA ASN A 63 -1.38 -18.32 -1.65
C ASN A 63 -0.75 -19.71 -1.55
N HIS A 64 0.21 -19.88 -0.62
CA HIS A 64 0.91 -21.15 -0.38
C HIS A 64 1.43 -21.83 -1.66
N GLY A 65 2.01 -21.03 -2.58
CA GLY A 65 2.60 -21.54 -3.82
C GLY A 65 1.60 -21.82 -4.95
N THR A 66 0.31 -21.58 -4.75
CA THR A 66 -0.72 -21.78 -5.77
C THR A 66 -1.26 -20.45 -6.27
N ALA A 67 -1.25 -20.24 -7.56
CA ALA A 67 -1.91 -19.12 -8.24
C ALA A 67 -3.32 -19.55 -8.67
N THR A 68 -4.34 -18.84 -8.18
CA THR A 68 -5.76 -19.05 -8.53
C THR A 68 -6.25 -17.85 -9.31
N MET A 69 -6.73 -18.07 -10.53
CA MET A 69 -7.23 -17.05 -11.45
C MET A 69 -8.71 -17.29 -11.74
N ASN A 70 -9.54 -16.33 -11.38
CA ASN A 70 -10.98 -16.34 -11.66
C ASN A 70 -11.30 -15.36 -12.79
N PHE A 71 -12.03 -15.81 -13.79
CA PHE A 71 -12.32 -15.07 -15.01
C PHE A 71 -13.80 -14.67 -15.13
N PRO A 72 -14.13 -13.70 -16.01
CA PRO A 72 -15.48 -13.16 -16.13
C PRO A 72 -16.57 -14.16 -16.58
N ASP A 73 -16.18 -15.30 -17.12
CA ASP A 73 -17.07 -16.38 -17.53
C ASP A 73 -17.18 -17.51 -16.49
N ASP A 74 -16.90 -17.19 -15.22
CA ASP A 74 -16.87 -18.12 -14.09
C ASP A 74 -15.82 -19.25 -14.20
N THR A 75 -14.91 -19.15 -15.17
CA THR A 75 -13.79 -20.08 -15.26
C THR A 75 -12.79 -19.81 -14.15
N CYS A 76 -12.40 -20.84 -13.43
CA CYS A 76 -11.34 -20.82 -12.44
C CYS A 76 -10.15 -21.67 -12.91
N VAL A 77 -8.95 -21.11 -12.86
CA VAL A 77 -7.71 -21.80 -13.21
C VAL A 77 -6.76 -21.76 -12.04
N GLU A 78 -6.29 -22.91 -11.60
CA GLU A 78 -5.27 -23.05 -10.58
C GLU A 78 -3.97 -23.59 -11.17
N LYS A 79 -2.84 -23.02 -10.75
CA LYS A 79 -1.51 -23.45 -11.15
C LYS A 79 -0.53 -23.31 -9.99
N GLU A 80 0.28 -24.36 -9.82
CA GLU A 80 1.38 -24.35 -8.87
C GLU A 80 2.53 -23.47 -9.39
N LEU A 81 3.06 -22.62 -8.51
CA LEU A 81 4.27 -21.83 -8.76
C LEU A 81 5.52 -22.72 -8.69
N GLY A 82 6.49 -22.41 -9.50
CA GLY A 82 7.77 -23.11 -9.55
C GLY A 82 8.73 -22.46 -10.55
N THR A 83 9.78 -23.15 -10.90
CA THR A 83 10.80 -22.64 -11.83
C THR A 83 10.28 -22.34 -13.25
N ASN A 84 9.24 -23.05 -13.68
CA ASN A 84 8.66 -22.90 -15.02
C ASN A 84 7.39 -22.05 -15.06
N PHE A 85 6.89 -21.61 -13.91
CA PHE A 85 5.72 -20.74 -13.79
C PHE A 85 5.85 -19.91 -12.53
N THR A 86 6.28 -18.68 -12.69
CA THR A 86 6.57 -17.74 -11.62
C THR A 86 5.38 -16.83 -11.30
N VAL A 87 5.50 -16.00 -10.26
CA VAL A 87 4.52 -14.94 -9.97
C VAL A 87 4.43 -13.95 -11.13
N GLU A 88 5.56 -13.63 -11.76
CA GLU A 88 5.58 -12.77 -12.94
C GLU A 88 4.76 -13.37 -14.09
N ASP A 89 4.97 -14.66 -14.37
CA ASP A 89 4.21 -15.38 -15.41
C ASP A 89 2.71 -15.43 -15.10
N ALA A 90 2.36 -15.63 -13.83
CA ALA A 90 0.97 -15.66 -13.39
C ALA A 90 0.27 -14.31 -13.60
N ILE A 91 0.88 -13.20 -13.11
CA ILE A 91 0.29 -11.86 -13.21
C ILE A 91 0.27 -11.38 -14.67
N ASN A 92 1.38 -11.49 -15.41
CA ASN A 92 1.43 -11.07 -16.81
C ASN A 92 0.52 -11.94 -17.69
N GLY A 93 0.47 -13.25 -17.44
CA GLY A 93 -0.45 -14.16 -18.12
C GLY A 93 -1.91 -13.79 -17.87
N PHE A 94 -2.26 -13.43 -16.64
CA PHE A 94 -3.61 -12.98 -16.31
C PHE A 94 -3.94 -11.62 -16.96
N LEU A 95 -3.04 -10.64 -16.88
CA LEU A 95 -3.21 -9.32 -17.53
C LEU A 95 -3.41 -9.46 -19.05
N SER A 96 -2.66 -10.36 -19.70
CA SER A 96 -2.75 -10.59 -21.15
C SER A 96 -4.09 -11.17 -21.62
N CYS A 97 -4.91 -11.68 -20.68
CA CYS A 97 -6.27 -12.14 -20.99
C CYS A 97 -7.27 -10.99 -21.17
N PHE A 98 -6.89 -9.75 -20.85
CA PHE A 98 -7.79 -8.59 -20.93
C PHE A 98 -7.30 -7.60 -21.97
N SER A 99 -8.22 -7.18 -22.84
CA SER A 99 -8.02 -6.08 -23.79
C SER A 99 -9.08 -5.01 -23.53
N ILE A 100 -8.66 -3.76 -23.45
CA ILE A 100 -9.57 -2.65 -23.20
C ILE A 100 -9.24 -1.46 -24.11
N GLU A 101 -10.26 -0.84 -24.66
CA GLU A 101 -10.17 0.36 -25.49
C GLU A 101 -11.13 1.44 -24.97
N GLY A 102 -10.90 2.68 -25.36
CA GLY A 102 -11.76 3.82 -25.08
C GLY A 102 -11.14 4.83 -24.14
N GLU A 103 -11.87 5.92 -23.94
CA GLU A 103 -11.47 7.01 -23.05
C GLU A 103 -11.47 6.52 -21.60
N TYR A 104 -10.50 6.97 -20.79
CA TYR A 104 -10.30 6.53 -19.40
C TYR A 104 -9.88 5.06 -19.21
N SER A 105 -9.60 4.30 -20.28
CA SER A 105 -9.13 2.90 -20.19
C SER A 105 -7.85 2.74 -19.37
N HIS A 106 -7.03 3.79 -19.25
CA HIS A 106 -5.81 3.81 -18.46
C HIS A 106 -6.05 3.68 -16.94
N TYR A 107 -7.28 3.84 -16.46
CA TYR A 107 -7.64 3.55 -15.08
C TYR A 107 -8.08 2.09 -14.86
N CYS A 108 -8.28 1.32 -15.92
CA CYS A 108 -8.70 -0.07 -15.82
C CYS A 108 -7.49 -0.98 -15.60
N GLY A 109 -7.64 -1.92 -14.67
CA GLY A 109 -6.57 -2.83 -14.29
C GLY A 109 -6.86 -3.60 -13.03
N LEU A 110 -5.79 -4.05 -12.42
CA LEU A 110 -5.77 -4.82 -11.19
C LEU A 110 -5.63 -3.89 -9.99
N TYR A 111 -6.54 -3.98 -9.05
CA TYR A 111 -6.52 -3.28 -7.77
C TYR A 111 -6.37 -4.29 -6.64
N GLY A 112 -5.39 -4.13 -5.78
CA GLY A 112 -5.15 -5.08 -4.71
C GLY A 112 -3.83 -4.89 -4.01
N TYR A 113 -3.29 -5.96 -3.45
CA TYR A 113 -2.11 -5.93 -2.61
C TYR A 113 -1.18 -7.12 -2.82
N THR A 114 0.06 -6.93 -2.38
CA THR A 114 1.09 -7.96 -2.22
C THR A 114 1.61 -7.89 -0.79
N THR A 115 1.52 -9.00 -0.04
CA THR A 115 2.03 -9.06 1.34
C THR A 115 3.55 -9.11 1.36
N PHE A 116 4.17 -8.73 2.49
CA PHE A 116 5.60 -8.92 2.70
C PHE A 116 6.03 -10.39 2.52
N ASN A 117 5.15 -11.32 2.88
CA ASN A 117 5.43 -12.77 2.79
C ASN A 117 5.68 -13.24 1.35
N ALA A 118 5.15 -12.52 0.35
CA ALA A 118 5.36 -12.85 -1.07
C ALA A 118 6.84 -12.82 -1.48
N VAL A 119 7.71 -12.22 -0.66
CA VAL A 119 9.16 -12.21 -0.90
C VAL A 119 9.74 -13.62 -1.09
N ARG A 120 9.11 -14.67 -0.50
CA ARG A 120 9.51 -16.07 -0.69
C ARG A 120 9.46 -16.53 -2.15
N TYR A 121 8.69 -15.86 -2.98
CA TYR A 121 8.59 -16.15 -4.42
C TYR A 121 9.59 -15.37 -5.27
N PHE A 122 10.21 -14.36 -4.69
CA PHE A 122 11.10 -13.43 -5.39
C PHE A 122 12.58 -13.66 -5.06
N GLU A 123 12.85 -14.09 -3.84
CA GLU A 123 14.20 -14.31 -3.30
C GLU A 123 14.21 -15.58 -2.45
N ASP A 124 15.39 -16.19 -2.30
CA ASP A 124 15.58 -17.37 -1.41
C ASP A 124 15.58 -16.93 0.06
N ILE A 125 14.38 -16.71 0.58
CA ILE A 125 14.17 -16.26 1.96
C ILE A 125 13.15 -17.16 2.63
N PRO A 126 13.49 -17.77 3.77
CA PRO A 126 12.53 -18.54 4.55
C PRO A 126 11.52 -17.58 5.19
N VAL A 127 10.26 -17.72 4.83
CA VAL A 127 9.15 -16.99 5.46
C VAL A 127 8.39 -17.97 6.35
N LYS A 128 8.16 -17.59 7.60
CA LYS A 128 7.35 -18.38 8.53
C LYS A 128 5.90 -18.41 8.02
N ASP A 129 5.29 -19.59 8.00
CA ASP A 129 3.88 -19.70 7.70
C ASP A 129 3.05 -19.31 8.92
N SER A 130 1.88 -18.72 8.69
CA SER A 130 0.92 -18.50 9.74
C SER A 130 0.26 -19.84 10.08
N HIS A 131 0.29 -20.20 11.35
CA HIS A 131 -0.45 -21.36 11.87
C HIS A 131 -1.87 -21.00 12.34
N GLU A 132 -2.24 -19.72 12.20
CA GLU A 132 -3.57 -19.23 12.54
C GLU A 132 -4.42 -19.00 11.29
N PRO A 133 -5.16 -20.01 10.79
CA PRO A 133 -5.95 -19.88 9.57
C PRO A 133 -7.00 -18.78 9.63
N LYS A 134 -7.33 -18.29 10.84
CA LYS A 134 -8.35 -17.25 11.05
C LYS A 134 -8.00 -15.90 10.43
N ASN A 135 -6.72 -15.60 10.28
CA ASN A 135 -6.25 -14.28 9.82
C ASN A 135 -5.31 -14.37 8.60
N ASP A 136 -5.22 -15.54 7.95
CA ASP A 136 -4.49 -15.68 6.71
C ASP A 136 -5.25 -14.97 5.58
N ALA A 137 -4.68 -13.86 5.12
CA ALA A 137 -5.01 -13.28 3.83
C ALA A 137 -4.13 -13.94 2.76
N PRO A 138 -4.59 -14.09 1.51
CA PRO A 138 -3.74 -14.51 0.40
C PRO A 138 -2.47 -13.66 0.34
N GLU A 139 -1.34 -14.27 -0.04
CA GLU A 139 -0.06 -13.55 -0.08
C GLU A 139 -0.06 -12.45 -1.14
N ILE A 140 -0.80 -12.68 -2.25
CA ILE A 140 -1.06 -11.70 -3.29
C ILE A 140 -2.54 -11.82 -3.67
N LEU A 141 -3.22 -10.69 -3.80
CA LEU A 141 -4.60 -10.64 -4.30
C LEU A 141 -4.84 -9.34 -5.07
N TYR A 142 -5.21 -9.48 -6.32
CA TYR A 142 -5.61 -8.38 -7.20
C TYR A 142 -6.93 -8.69 -7.88
N ILE A 143 -7.76 -7.65 -8.03
CA ILE A 143 -9.13 -7.73 -8.56
C ILE A 143 -9.27 -6.78 -9.74
N VAL A 144 -9.95 -7.24 -10.80
CA VAL A 144 -10.47 -6.39 -11.88
C VAL A 144 -11.90 -6.04 -11.55
N TYR A 145 -12.20 -4.74 -11.52
CA TYR A 145 -13.54 -4.23 -11.21
C TYR A 145 -14.25 -3.75 -12.47
N LYS A 146 -15.56 -4.00 -12.56
CA LYS A 146 -16.39 -3.54 -13.68
C LYS A 146 -16.58 -2.03 -13.69
N TYR A 147 -16.72 -1.42 -12.51
CA TYR A 147 -17.01 0.00 -12.36
C TYR A 147 -15.91 0.73 -11.60
N LEU A 148 -15.59 1.91 -12.10
CA LEU A 148 -14.71 2.88 -11.44
C LEU A 148 -15.40 4.22 -11.34
N ILE A 149 -15.21 4.91 -10.22
CA ILE A 149 -15.55 6.33 -10.06
C ILE A 149 -14.26 7.07 -9.78
N VAL A 150 -13.91 8.01 -10.62
CA VAL A 150 -12.69 8.80 -10.50
C VAL A 150 -13.05 10.24 -10.17
N PHE A 151 -12.53 10.74 -9.06
CA PHE A 151 -12.71 12.12 -8.62
C PHE A 151 -11.48 12.94 -8.99
N ASN A 152 -11.72 14.12 -9.50
CA ASN A 152 -10.75 15.17 -9.68
C ASN A 152 -11.19 16.40 -8.86
N ASP A 153 -10.69 16.49 -7.64
CA ASP A 153 -11.10 17.56 -6.72
C ASP A 153 -10.69 18.94 -7.24
N PHE A 154 -9.56 19.05 -7.95
CA PHE A 154 -9.08 20.30 -8.53
C PHE A 154 -10.05 20.86 -9.59
N LYS A 155 -10.65 19.98 -10.40
CA LYS A 155 -11.63 20.37 -11.43
C LYS A 155 -13.07 20.28 -10.96
N SER A 156 -13.32 19.84 -9.73
CA SER A 156 -14.66 19.49 -9.23
C SER A 156 -15.40 18.55 -10.20
N GLU A 157 -14.70 17.55 -10.71
CA GLU A 157 -15.17 16.59 -11.71
C GLU A 157 -15.19 15.18 -11.14
N MET A 158 -16.21 14.43 -11.50
CA MET A 158 -16.34 13.01 -11.19
C MET A 158 -16.65 12.24 -12.47
N VAL A 159 -15.91 11.19 -12.76
CA VAL A 159 -16.10 10.35 -13.94
C VAL A 159 -16.54 8.97 -13.52
N LEU A 160 -17.70 8.53 -13.98
CA LEU A 160 -18.16 7.15 -13.89
C LEU A 160 -17.61 6.38 -15.10
N ILE A 161 -16.98 5.23 -14.87
CA ILE A 161 -16.41 4.39 -15.91
C ILE A 161 -16.93 2.97 -15.73
N GLU A 162 -17.35 2.35 -16.80
CA GLU A 162 -17.76 0.95 -16.88
C GLU A 162 -16.88 0.21 -17.88
N MET A 163 -16.31 -0.91 -17.48
CA MET A 163 -15.73 -1.90 -18.39
C MET A 163 -16.90 -2.70 -19.00
N GLN A 164 -17.27 -2.35 -20.22
CA GLN A 164 -18.42 -2.91 -20.91
C GLN A 164 -18.00 -3.98 -21.92
N ASP A 165 -18.60 -5.17 -21.84
CA ASP A 165 -18.55 -6.15 -22.91
C ASP A 165 -19.36 -5.63 -24.13
N SER A 166 -18.89 -5.89 -25.33
CA SER A 166 -19.52 -5.44 -26.58
C SER A 166 -20.96 -5.95 -26.77
N GLN A 167 -21.38 -6.97 -26.05
CA GLN A 167 -22.72 -7.56 -26.14
C GLN A 167 -23.68 -7.05 -25.06
N GLU A 168 -23.20 -6.33 -24.07
CA GLU A 168 -24.00 -5.83 -22.96
C GLU A 168 -24.41 -4.36 -23.17
N LYS A 169 -25.55 -3.98 -22.59
CA LYS A 169 -25.93 -2.56 -22.50
C LYS A 169 -25.22 -1.94 -21.29
N SER A 170 -24.85 -0.67 -21.43
CA SER A 170 -24.26 0.09 -20.32
C SER A 170 -25.25 0.26 -19.17
N HIS A 171 -24.79 0.05 -17.95
CA HIS A 171 -25.51 0.24 -16.70
C HIS A 171 -25.09 1.52 -15.95
N ILE A 172 -24.29 2.40 -16.56
CA ILE A 172 -23.83 3.67 -15.94
C ILE A 172 -25.00 4.49 -15.39
N GLY A 173 -26.14 4.50 -16.09
CA GLY A 173 -27.32 5.24 -15.61
C GLY A 173 -27.92 4.70 -14.31
N GLU A 174 -27.77 3.42 -14.02
CA GLU A 174 -28.20 2.80 -12.76
C GLU A 174 -27.23 3.18 -11.63
N ILE A 175 -25.93 3.15 -11.92
CA ILE A 175 -24.88 3.58 -10.99
C ILE A 175 -25.06 5.06 -10.66
N GLU A 176 -25.28 5.92 -11.64
CA GLU A 176 -25.55 7.33 -11.41
C GLU A 176 -26.76 7.55 -10.49
N LYS A 177 -27.84 6.81 -10.69
CA LYS A 177 -29.02 6.88 -9.80
C LYS A 177 -28.67 6.45 -8.37
N ALA A 178 -27.89 5.39 -8.21
CA ALA A 178 -27.47 4.89 -6.90
C ALA A 178 -26.63 5.93 -6.13
N ILE A 179 -25.66 6.56 -6.79
CA ILE A 179 -24.79 7.56 -6.15
C ILE A 179 -25.48 8.92 -5.98
N SER A 180 -26.51 9.24 -6.80
CA SER A 180 -27.31 10.46 -6.65
C SER A 180 -28.30 10.39 -5.48
N ASN A 181 -28.55 9.20 -4.97
CA ASN A 181 -29.36 9.03 -3.76
C ASN A 181 -28.68 9.75 -2.58
N ARG A 182 -29.46 10.53 -1.82
CA ARG A 182 -28.93 11.25 -0.65
C ARG A 182 -28.79 10.39 0.58
N ASN A 183 -29.40 9.22 0.60
CA ASN A 183 -29.41 8.32 1.74
C ASN A 183 -28.21 7.35 1.67
N TYR A 184 -27.50 7.25 2.75
CA TYR A 184 -26.50 6.21 3.01
C TYR A 184 -26.53 5.85 4.50
N THR A 185 -26.13 4.64 4.83
CA THR A 185 -26.11 4.17 6.20
C THR A 185 -24.70 4.25 6.77
N THR A 186 -24.58 4.68 8.02
CA THR A 186 -23.35 4.58 8.81
C THR A 186 -23.63 3.71 10.03
N TYR A 187 -22.63 2.93 10.41
CA TYR A 187 -22.73 2.04 11.57
C TYR A 187 -21.71 2.44 12.61
N ASP A 188 -21.97 2.07 13.86
CA ASP A 188 -21.06 2.38 14.97
C ASP A 188 -19.85 1.46 14.97
N PHE A 189 -18.80 1.93 15.65
CA PHE A 189 -17.56 1.21 15.88
C PHE A 189 -17.24 1.27 17.37
N HIS A 190 -16.97 0.11 17.98
CA HIS A 190 -16.62 -0.01 19.39
C HIS A 190 -15.40 -0.92 19.56
N PRO A 191 -14.26 -0.43 20.06
CA PRO A 191 -13.17 -1.30 20.46
C PRO A 191 -13.59 -2.12 21.69
N THR A 192 -13.21 -3.39 21.74
CA THR A 192 -13.54 -4.30 22.83
C THR A 192 -12.28 -4.89 23.43
N GLY A 193 -12.20 -4.90 24.77
CA GLY A 193 -11.02 -5.34 25.49
C GLY A 193 -9.82 -4.41 25.33
N GLU A 194 -8.69 -4.84 25.83
CA GLU A 194 -7.43 -4.09 25.72
C GLU A 194 -6.68 -4.43 24.43
N THR A 195 -5.92 -3.46 23.92
CA THR A 195 -4.96 -3.71 22.84
C THR A 195 -3.85 -4.61 23.35
N THR A 196 -3.65 -5.74 22.70
CA THR A 196 -2.58 -6.69 23.01
C THR A 196 -1.44 -6.59 21.98
N SER A 197 -0.28 -7.10 22.34
CA SER A 197 0.86 -7.19 21.44
C SER A 197 1.38 -8.62 21.39
N THR A 198 1.91 -9.01 20.23
CA THR A 198 2.55 -10.32 20.05
C THR A 198 3.89 -10.45 20.76
N LEU A 199 4.47 -9.33 21.20
CA LEU A 199 5.71 -9.26 21.97
C LEU A 199 5.52 -8.29 23.12
N THR A 200 6.10 -8.59 24.28
CA THR A 200 6.29 -7.60 25.35
C THR A 200 7.35 -6.57 24.95
N ASP A 201 7.45 -5.48 25.68
CA ASP A 201 8.49 -4.46 25.46
C ASP A 201 9.90 -5.05 25.61
N GLU A 202 10.12 -5.92 26.62
CA GLU A 202 11.42 -6.58 26.85
C GLU A 202 11.77 -7.56 25.73
N GLU A 203 10.81 -8.32 25.22
CA GLU A 203 11.05 -9.24 24.09
C GLU A 203 11.39 -8.46 22.83
N HIS A 204 10.70 -7.33 22.57
CA HIS A 204 11.02 -6.47 21.43
C HIS A 204 12.40 -5.83 21.59
N LYS A 205 12.77 -5.33 22.76
CA LYS A 205 14.12 -4.84 23.06
C LYS A 205 15.19 -5.93 22.87
N ALA A 206 14.89 -7.17 23.28
CA ALA A 206 15.78 -8.28 23.02
C ALA A 206 15.99 -8.54 21.50
N ASN A 207 14.95 -8.37 20.68
CA ASN A 207 15.07 -8.44 19.23
C ASN A 207 15.90 -7.28 18.66
N ILE A 208 15.72 -6.05 19.18
CA ILE A 208 16.52 -4.88 18.81
C ILE A 208 17.99 -5.13 19.11
N ARG A 209 18.35 -5.68 20.30
CA ARG A 209 19.73 -6.05 20.65
C ARG A 209 20.33 -7.05 19.66
N LYS A 210 19.56 -8.05 19.21
CA LYS A 210 20.02 -8.98 18.15
C LYS A 210 20.30 -8.22 16.84
N GLY A 211 19.42 -7.31 16.43
CA GLY A 211 19.61 -6.46 15.26
C GLY A 211 20.89 -5.63 15.35
N ILE A 212 21.12 -4.95 16.48
CA ILE A 212 22.37 -4.19 16.75
C ILE A 212 23.59 -5.08 16.61
N ALA A 213 23.55 -6.30 17.19
CA ALA A 213 24.68 -7.24 17.13
C ALA A 213 24.99 -7.66 15.69
N HIS A 214 23.98 -7.84 14.83
CA HIS A 214 24.17 -8.12 13.40
C HIS A 214 24.78 -6.93 12.66
N CYS A 215 24.33 -5.71 12.95
CA CYS A 215 24.92 -4.49 12.39
C CYS A 215 26.39 -4.32 12.82
N MET A 216 26.70 -4.54 14.10
CA MET A 216 28.07 -4.46 14.61
C MET A 216 29.02 -5.50 14.01
N ARG A 217 28.52 -6.69 13.65
CA ARG A 217 29.31 -7.71 12.94
C ARG A 217 29.52 -7.41 11.46
N GLY A 218 28.79 -6.45 10.91
CA GLY A 218 28.83 -6.13 9.48
C GLY A 218 27.95 -7.02 8.61
N ASP A 219 27.01 -7.79 9.18
CA ASP A 219 26.06 -8.60 8.41
C ASP A 219 25.11 -7.71 7.59
N VAL A 220 24.71 -6.57 8.15
CA VAL A 220 23.88 -5.52 7.53
C VAL A 220 24.31 -4.14 8.03
N PHE A 221 24.02 -3.10 7.26
CA PHE A 221 24.12 -1.70 7.71
C PHE A 221 22.90 -1.32 8.55
N GLN A 222 21.73 -1.81 8.13
CA GLN A 222 20.45 -1.57 8.80
C GLN A 222 19.55 -2.79 8.63
N VAL A 223 18.77 -3.10 9.67
CA VAL A 223 17.64 -4.05 9.62
C VAL A 223 16.42 -3.42 10.27
N VAL A 224 15.26 -3.52 9.62
CA VAL A 224 14.00 -3.03 10.19
C VAL A 224 13.32 -4.14 10.96
N LEU A 225 13.12 -3.94 12.27
CA LEU A 225 12.42 -4.91 13.12
C LEU A 225 11.09 -4.33 13.60
N SER A 226 10.06 -5.15 13.59
CA SER A 226 8.69 -4.72 13.83
C SER A 226 7.98 -5.50 14.92
N ARG A 227 6.85 -4.95 15.38
CA ARG A 227 6.01 -5.50 16.43
C ARG A 227 4.53 -5.35 16.04
N ARG A 228 3.76 -6.43 16.17
CA ARG A 228 2.32 -6.47 15.85
C ARG A 228 1.48 -6.24 17.08
N PHE A 229 0.38 -5.52 16.88
CA PHE A 229 -0.66 -5.25 17.87
C PHE A 229 -2.01 -5.74 17.37
N ILE A 230 -2.85 -6.13 18.28
CA ILE A 230 -4.17 -6.72 18.03
C ILE A 230 -5.19 -5.99 18.89
N GLN A 231 -6.27 -5.50 18.27
CA GLN A 231 -7.43 -4.90 18.94
C GLN A 231 -8.69 -5.59 18.48
N LYS A 232 -9.47 -6.09 19.42
CA LYS A 232 -10.82 -6.58 19.12
C LYS A 232 -11.81 -5.42 19.02
N PHE A 233 -12.83 -5.58 18.18
CA PHE A 233 -13.84 -4.56 17.98
C PHE A 233 -15.19 -5.16 17.61
N GLN A 234 -16.22 -4.32 17.65
CA GLN A 234 -17.56 -4.60 17.13
C GLN A 234 -18.00 -3.42 16.25
N GLY A 235 -18.79 -3.71 15.22
CA GLY A 235 -19.35 -2.69 14.32
C GLY A 235 -18.56 -2.50 13.03
N ASP A 236 -18.47 -1.25 12.57
CA ASP A 236 -18.01 -0.90 11.24
C ASP A 236 -16.59 -0.31 11.26
N ASP A 237 -15.64 -1.06 10.73
CA ASP A 237 -14.25 -0.64 10.60
C ASP A 237 -14.03 0.50 9.58
N PHE A 238 -15.00 0.77 8.71
CA PHE A 238 -14.96 1.96 7.84
C PHE A 238 -15.03 3.26 8.66
N LYS A 239 -15.70 3.25 9.80
CA LYS A 239 -15.70 4.39 10.73
C LYS A 239 -14.29 4.65 11.28
N LEU A 240 -13.54 3.58 11.56
CA LEU A 240 -12.13 3.66 11.95
C LEU A 240 -11.25 4.23 10.80
N TYR A 241 -11.47 3.79 9.56
CA TYR A 241 -10.79 4.39 8.40
C TYR A 241 -11.02 5.91 8.33
N ARG A 242 -12.27 6.36 8.50
CA ARG A 242 -12.60 7.79 8.50
C ARG A 242 -11.90 8.55 9.62
N ALA A 243 -11.82 7.96 10.81
CA ALA A 243 -11.06 8.53 11.93
C ALA A 243 -9.56 8.64 11.59
N LEU A 244 -8.95 7.56 11.07
CA LEU A 244 -7.54 7.56 10.67
C LEU A 244 -7.26 8.61 9.60
N ARG A 245 -8.09 8.70 8.58
CA ARG A 245 -8.03 9.70 7.50
C ARG A 245 -8.00 11.13 8.04
N SER A 246 -8.77 11.42 9.09
CA SER A 246 -8.87 12.76 9.66
C SER A 246 -7.65 13.18 10.48
N ILE A 247 -7.00 12.24 11.15
CA ILE A 247 -5.83 12.52 11.99
C ILE A 247 -4.49 12.33 11.29
N ASN A 248 -4.44 11.54 10.25
CA ASN A 248 -3.22 11.22 9.51
C ASN A 248 -3.45 11.28 8.00
N PRO A 249 -3.77 12.46 7.42
CA PRO A 249 -3.86 12.58 5.97
C PRO A 249 -2.49 12.28 5.34
N SER A 250 -2.50 11.49 4.27
CA SER A 250 -1.28 11.01 3.59
C SER A 250 -1.52 10.90 2.09
N PRO A 251 -0.48 10.87 1.26
CA PRO A 251 -0.61 10.69 -0.19
C PRO A 251 -1.42 9.47 -0.60
N TYR A 252 -1.39 8.41 0.20
CA TYR A 252 -2.13 7.18 -0.04
C TYR A 252 -3.05 6.86 1.12
N LEU A 253 -4.32 7.14 0.94
CA LEU A 253 -5.41 6.72 1.82
C LEU A 253 -6.18 5.63 1.12
N PHE A 254 -6.42 4.50 1.77
CA PHE A 254 -7.06 3.37 1.14
C PHE A 254 -7.92 2.57 2.10
N TYR A 255 -9.02 2.06 1.57
CA TYR A 255 -9.89 1.09 2.20
C TYR A 255 -10.31 0.05 1.16
N PHE A 256 -9.84 -1.18 1.30
CA PHE A 256 -10.18 -2.30 0.45
C PHE A 256 -11.02 -3.31 1.22
N ASP A 257 -12.22 -3.58 0.74
CA ASP A 257 -13.06 -4.68 1.21
C ASP A 257 -12.92 -5.87 0.25
N PHE A 258 -12.31 -6.94 0.72
CA PHE A 258 -12.14 -8.19 -0.02
C PHE A 258 -13.22 -9.23 0.32
N GLY A 259 -14.30 -8.82 1.01
CA GLY A 259 -15.40 -9.68 1.44
C GLY A 259 -15.13 -10.33 2.80
N GLY A 260 -14.16 -11.24 2.88
CA GLY A 260 -13.82 -11.94 4.12
C GLY A 260 -12.90 -11.17 5.08
N PHE A 261 -12.25 -10.13 4.61
CA PHE A 261 -11.32 -9.27 5.37
C PHE A 261 -11.19 -7.92 4.68
N ARG A 262 -10.63 -6.96 5.40
CA ARG A 262 -10.39 -5.60 4.89
C ARG A 262 -8.96 -5.16 5.18
N ILE A 263 -8.42 -4.36 4.28
CA ILE A 263 -7.12 -3.70 4.45
C ILE A 263 -7.35 -2.21 4.25
N PHE A 264 -7.02 -1.41 5.26
CA PHE A 264 -7.18 0.03 5.17
C PHE A 264 -6.09 0.76 5.94
N GLY A 265 -5.72 1.92 5.44
CA GLY A 265 -4.59 2.64 6.01
C GLY A 265 -4.40 4.03 5.44
N SER A 266 -3.33 4.64 5.92
CA SER A 266 -2.86 5.98 5.53
C SER A 266 -1.35 5.94 5.37
N SER A 267 -0.88 5.57 4.18
CA SER A 267 0.54 5.43 3.88
C SER A 267 1.12 6.73 3.33
N PRO A 268 2.25 7.20 3.88
CA PRO A 268 2.94 8.36 3.33
C PRO A 268 3.87 8.01 2.17
N GLU A 269 4.13 6.73 1.89
CA GLU A 269 5.29 6.30 1.11
C GLU A 269 4.91 5.49 -0.12
N THR A 270 5.41 5.94 -1.27
CA THR A 270 5.34 5.21 -2.54
C THR A 270 6.37 4.09 -2.51
N HIS A 271 5.96 2.85 -2.83
CA HIS A 271 6.92 1.79 -3.09
C HIS A 271 7.54 1.95 -4.48
N CYS A 272 6.71 1.91 -5.51
CA CYS A 272 7.13 2.06 -6.90
C CYS A 272 5.96 2.60 -7.72
N LYS A 273 6.25 3.57 -8.59
CA LYS A 273 5.31 4.09 -9.59
C LYS A 273 5.91 3.93 -10.97
N ILE A 274 5.12 3.44 -11.93
CA ILE A 274 5.49 3.34 -13.33
C ILE A 274 4.40 3.99 -14.16
N GLU A 275 4.78 4.98 -14.95
CA GLU A 275 3.87 5.72 -15.82
C GLU A 275 4.58 6.08 -17.12
N ASN A 276 3.99 5.77 -18.27
CA ASN A 276 4.56 6.03 -19.58
C ASN A 276 6.00 5.52 -19.75
N GLY A 277 6.31 4.33 -19.20
CA GLY A 277 7.65 3.74 -19.27
C GLY A 277 8.69 4.36 -18.33
N GLN A 278 8.31 5.31 -17.47
CA GLN A 278 9.17 5.87 -16.43
C GLN A 278 8.84 5.22 -15.09
N ALA A 279 9.84 4.62 -14.46
CA ALA A 279 9.75 4.07 -13.11
C ALA A 279 10.33 5.04 -12.09
N THR A 280 9.64 5.23 -10.96
CA THR A 280 10.07 6.12 -9.88
C THR A 280 9.94 5.45 -8.52
N ILE A 281 10.88 5.74 -7.63
CA ILE A 281 10.83 5.40 -6.20
C ILE A 281 11.15 6.68 -5.44
N ASP A 282 10.36 6.96 -4.41
CA ASP A 282 10.49 8.17 -3.57
C ASP A 282 10.94 7.78 -2.14
N PRO A 283 12.25 7.58 -1.88
CA PRO A 283 12.72 7.28 -0.54
C PRO A 283 12.44 8.43 0.43
N ILE A 284 11.84 8.10 1.55
CA ILE A 284 11.58 9.03 2.66
C ILE A 284 12.46 8.61 3.83
N ALA A 285 13.36 9.48 4.24
CA ALA A 285 14.14 9.35 5.48
C ALA A 285 14.40 10.72 6.06
N GLY A 286 14.36 10.79 7.37
CA GLY A 286 14.36 12.05 8.09
C GLY A 286 12.93 12.55 8.31
N THR A 287 12.55 12.61 9.58
CA THR A 287 11.22 13.06 9.98
C THR A 287 11.32 13.93 11.22
N THR A 288 10.71 15.09 11.18
CA THR A 288 10.51 15.91 12.36
C THR A 288 9.04 16.33 12.49
N ARG A 289 8.60 16.57 13.73
CA ARG A 289 7.24 17.03 14.00
C ARG A 289 7.10 18.49 13.57
N ARG A 290 6.04 18.79 12.85
CA ARG A 290 5.70 20.15 12.46
C ARG A 290 5.12 20.92 13.64
N SER A 291 5.58 22.16 13.84
CA SER A 291 5.04 23.07 14.87
C SER A 291 3.78 23.81 14.42
N GLY A 292 3.64 24.03 13.11
CA GLY A 292 2.61 24.88 12.50
C GLY A 292 3.03 26.36 12.41
N ASP A 293 4.14 26.75 13.05
CA ASP A 293 4.75 28.06 12.91
C ASP A 293 5.85 28.03 11.85
N LYS A 294 5.79 28.94 10.89
CA LYS A 294 6.67 28.93 9.71
C LYS A 294 8.15 29.08 10.05
N GLU A 295 8.47 29.93 11.04
CA GLU A 295 9.87 30.17 11.42
C GLU A 295 10.45 28.98 12.18
N THR A 296 9.69 28.43 13.12
CA THR A 296 10.05 27.22 13.86
C THR A 296 10.19 26.03 12.93
N ASP A 297 9.25 25.82 11.98
CA ASP A 297 9.31 24.75 10.98
C ASP A 297 10.55 24.88 10.08
N SER A 298 10.97 26.11 9.73
CA SER A 298 12.20 26.35 8.98
C SER A 298 13.46 25.96 9.77
N GLN A 299 13.49 26.26 11.07
CA GLN A 299 14.61 25.89 11.96
C GLN A 299 14.67 24.36 12.16
N LEU A 300 13.51 23.71 12.33
CA LEU A 300 13.42 22.25 12.43
C LEU A 300 13.91 21.59 11.15
N THR A 301 13.55 22.14 10.00
CA THR A 301 14.03 21.68 8.69
C THR A 301 15.54 21.81 8.54
N ALA A 302 16.09 22.94 8.92
CA ALA A 302 17.54 23.16 8.88
C ALA A 302 18.29 22.18 9.80
N SER A 303 17.76 21.92 11.00
CA SER A 303 18.30 20.94 11.93
C SER A 303 18.25 19.52 11.37
N LEU A 304 17.13 19.14 10.73
CA LEU A 304 16.96 17.84 10.11
C LEU A 304 17.94 17.62 8.93
N LEU A 305 18.12 18.64 8.10
CA LEU A 305 19.09 18.61 7.00
C LEU A 305 20.54 18.53 7.48
N ALA A 306 20.83 19.02 8.68
CA ALA A 306 22.17 19.02 9.27
C ALA A 306 22.48 17.75 10.09
N ASP A 307 21.47 16.93 10.39
CA ASP A 307 21.63 15.72 11.21
C ASP A 307 22.46 14.65 10.49
N PRO A 308 23.64 14.25 11.01
CA PRO A 308 24.50 13.29 10.33
C PRO A 308 23.89 11.88 10.23
N LYS A 309 23.10 11.44 11.23
CA LYS A 309 22.45 10.12 11.26
C LYS A 309 21.38 10.04 10.17
N GLU A 310 20.45 11.02 10.19
CA GLU A 310 19.38 11.12 9.20
C GLU A 310 19.93 11.23 7.76
N ASN A 311 21.01 12.00 7.60
CA ASN A 311 21.69 12.12 6.32
C ASN A 311 22.30 10.81 5.82
N ALA A 312 22.95 10.05 6.68
CA ALA A 312 23.57 8.76 6.32
C ALA A 312 22.49 7.73 5.95
N GLU A 313 21.40 7.67 6.71
CA GLU A 313 20.26 6.79 6.43
C GLU A 313 19.61 7.16 5.08
N HIS A 314 19.36 8.45 4.86
CA HIS A 314 18.74 8.92 3.62
C HIS A 314 19.59 8.58 2.38
N VAL A 315 20.90 8.82 2.43
CA VAL A 315 21.83 8.47 1.34
C VAL A 315 21.78 6.97 1.05
N MET A 316 21.78 6.14 2.10
CA MET A 316 21.70 4.69 1.97
C MET A 316 20.41 4.26 1.28
N LEU A 317 19.26 4.83 1.65
CA LEU A 317 17.96 4.49 1.03
C LEU A 317 17.86 4.97 -0.41
N VAL A 318 18.42 6.13 -0.74
CA VAL A 318 18.49 6.62 -2.12
C VAL A 318 19.38 5.72 -2.98
N ASP A 319 20.54 5.28 -2.47
CA ASP A 319 21.42 4.36 -3.17
C ASP A 319 20.77 3.00 -3.39
N LEU A 320 20.02 2.51 -2.38
CA LEU A 320 19.26 1.27 -2.49
C LEU A 320 18.16 1.39 -3.57
N ALA A 321 17.39 2.47 -3.59
CA ALA A 321 16.37 2.71 -4.62
C ALA A 321 16.98 2.81 -6.01
N ARG A 322 18.14 3.49 -6.14
CA ARG A 322 18.89 3.56 -7.40
C ARG A 322 19.34 2.18 -7.86
N ASN A 323 19.87 1.36 -6.95
CA ASN A 323 20.29 0.01 -7.25
C ASN A 323 19.11 -0.88 -7.68
N ASP A 324 17.97 -0.79 -6.99
CA ASP A 324 16.76 -1.53 -7.30
C ASP A 324 16.24 -1.22 -8.71
N LEU A 325 16.12 0.08 -9.07
CA LEU A 325 15.67 0.49 -10.39
C LEU A 325 16.68 0.13 -11.48
N SER A 326 17.99 0.18 -11.22
CA SER A 326 19.03 -0.11 -12.19
C SER A 326 19.00 -1.56 -12.71
N ARG A 327 18.30 -2.46 -12.02
CA ARG A 327 18.11 -3.85 -12.49
C ARG A 327 17.25 -3.92 -13.76
N ASN A 328 16.29 -3.00 -13.91
CA ASN A 328 15.27 -3.03 -14.96
C ASN A 328 15.19 -1.73 -15.78
N CYS A 329 15.92 -0.70 -15.40
CA CYS A 329 15.87 0.62 -16.01
C CYS A 329 17.24 1.05 -16.52
N HIS A 330 17.23 1.80 -17.60
CA HIS A 330 18.38 2.60 -18.05
C HIS A 330 18.19 4.06 -17.67
N ASN A 331 19.27 4.85 -17.75
CA ASN A 331 19.28 6.26 -17.37
C ASN A 331 18.76 6.52 -15.94
N THR A 332 19.07 5.59 -15.01
CA THR A 332 18.68 5.77 -13.60
C THR A 332 19.42 6.96 -13.00
N HIS A 333 18.67 7.92 -12.46
CA HIS A 333 19.21 9.16 -11.89
C HIS A 333 18.35 9.65 -10.72
N ILE A 334 18.90 10.62 -9.98
CA ILE A 334 18.19 11.30 -8.89
C ILE A 334 17.60 12.59 -9.48
N GLU A 335 16.26 12.71 -9.51
CA GLU A 335 15.58 13.92 -10.00
C GLU A 335 15.70 15.07 -9.01
N PHE A 336 15.46 14.79 -7.73
CA PHE A 336 15.68 15.71 -6.63
C PHE A 336 16.19 14.97 -5.39
N PHE A 337 16.93 15.68 -4.53
CA PHE A 337 17.65 15.08 -3.42
C PHE A 337 17.40 15.84 -2.13
N LYS A 338 16.86 15.15 -1.11
CA LYS A 338 16.60 15.67 0.24
C LYS A 338 15.75 16.95 0.25
N GLU A 339 14.70 16.97 -0.56
CA GLU A 339 13.75 18.09 -0.52
C GLU A 339 12.84 17.98 0.70
N PRO A 340 12.74 19.05 1.52
CA PRO A 340 11.80 19.08 2.63
C PRO A 340 10.36 19.13 2.11
N GLN A 341 9.56 18.17 2.52
CA GLN A 341 8.13 18.14 2.25
C GLN A 341 7.35 18.36 3.55
N TYR A 342 6.46 19.35 3.53
CA TYR A 342 5.68 19.78 4.69
C TYR A 342 4.28 19.18 4.64
N TYR A 343 4.05 18.19 5.50
CA TYR A 343 2.72 17.60 5.69
C TYR A 343 1.98 18.30 6.83
N SER A 344 0.74 17.88 7.13
CA SER A 344 -0.06 18.52 8.18
C SER A 344 0.60 18.52 9.56
N HIS A 345 1.30 17.43 9.92
CA HIS A 345 1.87 17.23 11.27
C HIS A 345 3.36 16.89 11.29
N VAL A 346 3.96 16.63 10.13
CA VAL A 346 5.37 16.24 10.02
C VAL A 346 6.03 16.92 8.83
N ILE A 347 7.36 17.05 8.91
CA ILE A 347 8.24 17.44 7.82
C ILE A 347 9.09 16.23 7.51
N HIS A 348 9.10 15.79 6.25
CA HIS A 348 9.93 14.71 5.76
C HIS A 348 10.98 15.21 4.79
N LEU A 349 12.15 14.56 4.77
CA LEU A 349 13.08 14.69 3.66
C LEU A 349 12.77 13.61 2.64
N VAL A 350 12.52 14.01 1.41
CA VAL A 350 12.15 13.13 0.30
C VAL A 350 13.17 13.31 -0.82
N SER A 351 13.55 12.20 -1.45
CA SER A 351 14.28 12.19 -2.71
C SER A 351 13.48 11.41 -3.74
N ARG A 352 13.76 11.64 -5.00
CA ARG A 352 13.18 10.83 -6.09
C ARG A 352 14.29 10.23 -6.93
N VAL A 353 14.19 8.92 -7.12
CA VAL A 353 15.02 8.17 -8.07
C VAL A 353 14.14 7.75 -9.23
N SER A 354 14.57 8.03 -10.44
CA SER A 354 13.83 7.73 -11.67
C SER A 354 14.69 6.96 -12.66
N GLY A 355 14.04 6.18 -13.50
CA GLY A 355 14.69 5.47 -14.60
C GLY A 355 13.69 5.11 -15.68
N THR A 356 14.15 4.96 -16.91
CA THR A 356 13.34 4.51 -18.03
C THR A 356 13.37 2.99 -18.10
N LEU A 357 12.21 2.35 -18.16
CA LEU A 357 12.12 0.89 -18.31
C LEU A 357 12.88 0.43 -19.56
N SER A 358 13.66 -0.64 -19.42
CA SER A 358 14.31 -1.30 -20.55
C SER A 358 13.27 -2.02 -21.41
N GLU A 359 13.51 -2.11 -22.70
CA GLU A 359 12.61 -2.80 -23.66
C GLU A 359 12.45 -4.30 -23.37
N THR A 360 13.38 -4.88 -22.62
CA THR A 360 13.39 -6.30 -22.27
C THR A 360 12.69 -6.63 -20.96
N THR A 361 12.09 -5.64 -20.31
CA THR A 361 11.40 -5.79 -19.01
C THR A 361 9.93 -5.33 -19.09
N ASN A 362 9.22 -5.52 -18.00
CA ASN A 362 7.85 -5.05 -17.82
C ASN A 362 7.63 -4.52 -16.40
N SER A 363 6.47 -3.89 -16.18
CA SER A 363 6.16 -3.27 -14.89
C SER A 363 6.07 -4.28 -13.75
N VAL A 364 5.55 -5.49 -14.00
CA VAL A 364 5.44 -6.55 -12.99
C VAL A 364 6.83 -7.03 -12.58
N ARG A 365 7.73 -7.25 -13.53
CA ARG A 365 9.13 -7.62 -13.25
C ARG A 365 9.84 -6.53 -12.44
N THR A 366 9.68 -5.27 -12.84
CA THR A 366 10.27 -4.14 -12.12
C THR A 366 9.73 -4.05 -10.70
N PHE A 367 8.43 -4.24 -10.50
CA PHE A 367 7.82 -4.30 -9.18
C PHE A 367 8.43 -5.43 -8.31
N ILE A 368 8.53 -6.65 -8.84
CA ILE A 368 9.11 -7.79 -8.13
C ILE A 368 10.56 -7.52 -7.72
N ASP A 369 11.38 -6.98 -8.62
CA ASP A 369 12.81 -6.75 -8.37
C ASP A 369 13.08 -5.57 -7.42
N THR A 370 12.12 -4.66 -7.25
CA THR A 370 12.20 -3.57 -6.26
C THR A 370 11.61 -3.96 -4.91
N PHE A 371 10.81 -5.02 -4.85
CA PHE A 371 10.10 -5.46 -3.65
C PHE A 371 11.00 -6.25 -2.67
N PRO A 372 10.78 -6.13 -1.32
CA PRO A 372 10.00 -5.08 -0.67
C PRO A 372 10.82 -3.78 -0.55
N ALA A 373 10.16 -2.70 -0.10
CA ALA A 373 10.84 -1.41 0.10
C ALA A 373 12.01 -1.52 1.09
N GLY A 374 13.11 -0.82 0.81
CA GLY A 374 14.29 -0.78 1.66
C GLY A 374 14.01 -0.21 3.04
N THR A 375 13.11 0.76 3.13
CA THR A 375 12.62 1.38 4.38
C THR A 375 11.91 0.40 5.32
N LEU A 376 11.47 -0.75 4.81
CA LEU A 376 10.80 -1.81 5.59
C LEU A 376 11.62 -3.09 5.74
N SER A 377 12.75 -3.19 5.05
CA SER A 377 13.64 -4.36 5.11
C SER A 377 15.00 -4.02 5.71
N GLY A 378 15.80 -3.27 5.02
CA GLY A 378 17.15 -2.87 5.41
C GLY A 378 18.16 -3.03 4.28
N ALA A 379 19.43 -2.90 4.60
CA ALA A 379 20.52 -2.96 3.63
C ALA A 379 21.72 -3.76 4.17
N PRO A 380 22.28 -4.71 3.39
CA PRO A 380 21.81 -5.24 2.10
C PRO A 380 20.44 -5.95 2.22
N LYS A 381 19.56 -5.74 1.25
CA LYS A 381 18.13 -6.11 1.33
C LYS A 381 17.90 -7.59 1.62
N VAL A 382 18.53 -8.51 0.87
CA VAL A 382 18.32 -9.96 1.03
C VAL A 382 18.76 -10.42 2.43
N ARG A 383 19.93 -10.00 2.91
CA ARG A 383 20.40 -10.37 4.25
C ARG A 383 19.52 -9.78 5.35
N ALA A 384 19.06 -8.55 5.19
CA ALA A 384 18.11 -7.93 6.13
C ALA A 384 16.80 -8.73 6.22
N MET A 385 16.25 -9.19 5.11
CA MET A 385 15.04 -10.00 5.08
C MET A 385 15.21 -11.38 5.73
N GLN A 386 16.36 -12.02 5.53
CA GLN A 386 16.71 -13.27 6.24
C GLN A 386 16.71 -13.05 7.75
N LEU A 387 17.37 -11.98 8.23
CA LEU A 387 17.40 -11.63 9.65
C LEU A 387 16.02 -11.30 10.21
N ILE A 388 15.17 -10.60 9.46
CA ILE A 388 13.78 -10.36 9.84
C ILE A 388 13.06 -11.69 10.07
N SER A 389 13.20 -12.64 9.16
CA SER A 389 12.58 -13.95 9.30
C SER A 389 13.16 -14.76 10.47
N GLU A 390 14.46 -14.63 10.76
CA GLU A 390 15.10 -15.29 11.90
C GLU A 390 14.66 -14.71 13.25
N ILE A 391 14.57 -13.37 13.35
CA ILE A 391 14.40 -12.64 14.61
C ILE A 391 12.92 -12.44 14.98
N GLU A 392 12.07 -12.06 14.03
CA GLU A 392 10.65 -11.85 14.29
C GLU A 392 9.93 -13.18 14.57
N PRO A 393 9.02 -13.24 15.56
CA PRO A 393 8.40 -14.50 15.99
C PRO A 393 7.40 -15.08 14.98
N HIS A 394 6.85 -14.25 14.10
CA HIS A 394 5.84 -14.62 13.11
C HIS A 394 6.10 -13.88 11.79
N ASN A 395 5.38 -14.29 10.73
CA ASN A 395 5.39 -13.56 9.46
C ASN A 395 4.76 -12.16 9.61
N ARG A 396 5.06 -11.27 8.67
CA ARG A 396 4.53 -9.90 8.66
C ARG A 396 3.15 -9.78 8.04
N GLY A 397 2.80 -10.68 7.13
CA GLY A 397 1.59 -10.56 6.36
C GLY A 397 1.57 -9.28 5.52
N VAL A 398 0.50 -8.50 5.66
CA VAL A 398 0.30 -7.26 4.91
C VAL A 398 1.32 -6.17 5.25
N TYR A 399 1.75 -6.08 6.52
CA TYR A 399 2.69 -5.04 6.94
C TYR A 399 4.01 -5.09 6.17
N GLY A 400 4.42 -3.96 5.60
CA GLY A 400 5.65 -3.84 4.82
C GLY A 400 5.58 -4.42 3.40
N GLY A 401 4.40 -4.88 2.99
CA GLY A 401 4.08 -5.18 1.60
C GLY A 401 3.64 -3.94 0.83
N CYS A 402 2.85 -4.13 -0.21
CA CYS A 402 2.36 -3.06 -1.08
C CYS A 402 0.87 -3.20 -1.36
N ILE A 403 0.22 -2.07 -1.64
CA ILE A 403 -1.18 -1.99 -2.03
C ILE A 403 -1.35 -0.93 -3.12
N GLY A 404 -2.18 -1.20 -4.12
CA GLY A 404 -2.43 -0.23 -5.16
C GLY A 404 -2.94 -0.81 -6.47
N PHE A 405 -2.37 -0.35 -7.57
CA PHE A 405 -2.86 -0.53 -8.92
C PHE A 405 -1.79 -1.08 -9.86
N ILE A 406 -2.20 -1.99 -10.76
CA ILE A 406 -1.45 -2.47 -11.91
C ILE A 406 -2.34 -2.32 -13.15
N GLY A 407 -2.02 -1.39 -14.02
CA GLY A 407 -2.81 -1.07 -15.20
C GLY A 407 -2.69 -2.10 -16.33
N LEU A 408 -3.75 -2.30 -17.08
CA LEU A 408 -3.72 -3.09 -18.31
C LEU A 408 -2.79 -2.47 -19.39
N ASN A 409 -2.49 -1.20 -19.26
CA ASN A 409 -1.55 -0.44 -20.12
C ASN A 409 -0.10 -0.49 -19.64
N GLY A 410 0.21 -1.28 -18.60
CA GLY A 410 1.55 -1.35 -18.00
C GLY A 410 1.86 -0.25 -16.99
N ALA A 411 0.92 0.62 -16.65
CA ALA A 411 1.08 1.53 -15.52
C ALA A 411 1.09 0.77 -14.19
N LEU A 412 1.79 1.31 -13.19
CA LEU A 412 1.85 0.73 -11.85
C LEU A 412 1.92 1.86 -10.82
N ASN A 413 1.15 1.74 -9.75
CA ASN A 413 1.24 2.64 -8.61
C ASN A 413 0.96 1.86 -7.33
N GLN A 414 2.01 1.64 -6.54
CA GLN A 414 1.97 0.83 -5.34
C GLN A 414 2.47 1.65 -4.14
N ALA A 415 1.65 1.75 -3.12
CA ALA A 415 2.02 2.30 -1.81
C ALA A 415 2.55 1.20 -0.89
N ILE A 416 3.46 1.55 0.01
CA ILE A 416 3.91 0.64 1.06
C ILE A 416 2.81 0.49 2.11
N THR A 417 2.48 -0.74 2.51
CA THR A 417 1.48 -1.00 3.55
C THR A 417 2.06 -0.79 4.95
N ILE A 418 2.12 0.46 5.35
CA ILE A 418 2.44 0.95 6.69
C ILE A 418 1.30 1.84 7.20
N ARG A 419 1.21 2.05 8.50
CA ARG A 419 0.09 2.76 9.13
C ARG A 419 -1.25 2.19 8.67
N THR A 420 -1.33 0.86 8.68
CA THR A 420 -2.37 0.06 8.05
C THR A 420 -2.96 -0.89 9.05
N PHE A 421 -4.27 -1.07 8.97
CA PHE A 421 -5.02 -2.10 9.66
C PHE A 421 -5.38 -3.23 8.71
N VAL A 422 -5.30 -4.45 9.22
CA VAL A 422 -5.95 -5.63 8.64
C VAL A 422 -7.12 -5.99 9.55
N SER A 423 -8.32 -5.95 9.03
CA SER A 423 -9.55 -6.24 9.74
C SER A 423 -10.12 -7.57 9.29
N ARG A 424 -10.23 -8.51 10.22
CA ARG A 424 -10.80 -9.84 9.98
C ARG A 424 -11.36 -10.42 11.27
N ASN A 425 -12.48 -11.10 11.20
CA ASN A 425 -13.10 -11.79 12.35
C ASN A 425 -13.26 -10.90 13.61
N ASN A 426 -13.62 -9.61 13.43
CA ASN A 426 -13.73 -8.62 14.49
C ASN A 426 -12.42 -8.36 15.25
N GLU A 427 -11.28 -8.58 14.61
CA GLU A 427 -9.96 -8.21 15.08
C GLU A 427 -9.27 -7.28 14.09
N LEU A 428 -8.59 -6.27 14.63
CA LEU A 428 -7.71 -5.36 13.91
C LEU A 428 -6.28 -5.76 14.18
N TRP A 429 -5.52 -6.04 13.14
CA TRP A 429 -4.07 -6.21 13.23
C TRP A 429 -3.40 -4.98 12.67
N PHE A 430 -2.43 -4.44 13.42
CA PHE A 430 -1.63 -3.31 12.99
C PHE A 430 -0.21 -3.44 13.53
N GLN A 431 0.76 -2.89 12.80
CA GLN A 431 2.17 -3.16 13.04
C GLN A 431 3.00 -1.92 12.75
N ALA A 432 4.09 -1.76 13.48
CA ALA A 432 5.11 -0.76 13.20
C ALA A 432 6.50 -1.32 13.51
N GLY A 433 7.51 -0.75 12.85
CA GLY A 433 8.90 -1.12 13.02
C GLY A 433 9.83 0.08 12.99
N GLY A 434 11.05 -0.14 13.44
CA GLY A 434 12.14 0.82 13.44
C GLY A 434 13.37 0.28 12.72
N GLY A 435 14.16 1.16 12.11
CA GLY A 435 15.43 0.85 11.47
C GLY A 435 16.56 0.72 12.49
N ILE A 436 17.07 -0.48 12.70
CA ILE A 436 18.13 -0.78 13.66
C ILE A 436 19.48 -0.70 12.95
N THR A 437 20.39 0.08 13.53
CA THR A 437 21.79 0.24 13.10
C THR A 437 22.75 -0.12 14.22
N ALA A 438 24.05 -0.11 13.93
CA ALA A 438 25.08 -0.35 14.95
C ALA A 438 25.09 0.69 16.09
N LEU A 439 24.56 1.88 15.84
CA LEU A 439 24.51 2.99 16.81
C LEU A 439 23.13 3.12 17.49
N SER A 440 22.19 2.24 17.18
CA SER A 440 20.85 2.26 17.78
C SER A 440 20.88 1.98 19.28
N ASN A 441 19.90 2.58 20.00
CA ASN A 441 19.64 2.33 21.40
C ASN A 441 18.27 1.72 21.58
N GLU A 442 18.16 0.63 22.30
CA GLU A 442 16.95 -0.19 22.40
C GLU A 442 15.73 0.56 22.97
N GLU A 443 15.93 1.48 23.91
CA GLU A 443 14.85 2.29 24.46
C GLU A 443 14.32 3.31 23.44
N ASN A 444 15.22 3.95 22.69
CA ASN A 444 14.85 4.90 21.66
C ASN A 444 14.12 4.22 20.50
N GLU A 445 14.59 3.04 20.07
CA GLU A 445 13.95 2.28 18.99
C GLU A 445 12.58 1.74 19.41
N LEU A 446 12.43 1.29 20.68
CA LEU A 446 11.13 0.92 21.23
C LEU A 446 10.18 2.13 21.23
N GLN A 447 10.65 3.31 21.66
CA GLN A 447 9.84 4.53 21.68
C GLN A 447 9.45 4.98 20.27
N GLU A 448 10.33 4.80 19.29
CA GLU A 448 10.03 5.09 17.87
C GLU A 448 8.87 4.23 17.35
N VAL A 449 8.89 2.91 17.62
CA VAL A 449 7.79 2.02 17.29
C VAL A 449 6.49 2.47 17.95
N ASN A 450 6.52 2.81 19.23
CA ASN A 450 5.33 3.30 19.94
C ASN A 450 4.81 4.62 19.36
N ASN A 451 5.69 5.53 18.95
CA ASN A 451 5.32 6.79 18.30
C ASN A 451 4.65 6.56 16.94
N LYS A 452 5.18 5.63 16.13
CA LYS A 452 4.59 5.25 14.83
C LYS A 452 3.19 4.62 14.97
N LEU A 453 2.94 3.92 16.08
CA LEU A 453 1.61 3.37 16.41
C LEU A 453 0.65 4.42 16.96
N GLY A 454 1.15 5.55 17.42
CA GLY A 454 0.34 6.57 18.09
C GLY A 454 -0.86 7.05 17.28
N ALA A 455 -0.68 7.27 15.98
CA ALA A 455 -1.78 7.68 15.08
C ALA A 455 -2.85 6.59 14.96
N LEU A 456 -2.45 5.31 14.84
CA LEU A 456 -3.38 4.19 14.74
C LEU A 456 -4.18 3.98 16.03
N LYS A 457 -3.51 4.02 17.18
CA LYS A 457 -4.17 3.93 18.50
C LYS A 457 -5.13 5.11 18.72
N LYS A 458 -4.73 6.31 18.34
CA LYS A 458 -5.56 7.51 18.43
C LYS A 458 -6.79 7.42 17.51
N ALA A 459 -6.64 6.83 16.32
CA ALA A 459 -7.75 6.59 15.41
C ALA A 459 -8.80 5.65 16.00
N ILE A 460 -8.39 4.58 16.68
CA ILE A 460 -9.29 3.64 17.37
C ILE A 460 -10.16 4.38 18.40
N LEU A 461 -9.55 5.23 19.22
CA LEU A 461 -10.26 6.02 20.24
C LEU A 461 -11.20 7.06 19.61
N LEU A 462 -10.75 7.73 18.55
CA LEU A 462 -11.56 8.72 17.84
C LEU A 462 -12.76 8.07 17.14
N ALA A 463 -12.57 6.88 16.55
CA ALA A 463 -13.64 6.19 15.84
C ALA A 463 -14.83 5.82 16.75
N GLU A 464 -14.60 5.55 18.03
CA GLU A 464 -15.65 5.31 19.00
C GLU A 464 -16.48 6.56 19.30
N GLN A 465 -15.88 7.75 19.16
CA GLN A 465 -16.49 9.04 19.50
C GLN A 465 -17.23 9.69 18.31
N LEU A 466 -16.94 9.27 17.08
CA LEU A 466 -17.59 9.76 15.86
C LEU A 466 -18.97 9.14 15.67
#